data_6988d0803557f44c3578f050757996ee
#
_entry.id   6988d0803557f44c3578f050757996ee
#
_cell.length_a   1.000
_cell.length_b   1.000
_cell.length_c   1.000
_cell.angle_alpha   90.00
_cell.angle_beta   90.00
_cell.angle_gamma   90.00
#
_symmetry.space_group_name_H-M   'P 1'
#
loop_
_entity.id
_entity.type
_entity.pdbx_description
1 polymer ?
#
loop_
_entity_poly.entity_id
_entity_poly.type
_entity_poly.pdbx_seq_one_letter_code
_entity_poly.pdbx_strand_id
1 'polypeptide(L)'
;MGNPSRRTFLVTAAVGLAGTAVAQSNTVPESIRKLRPMTDGIQPIRAEEREARIEKARRLMRENRMDAVLIEAGSSAFYFTGSRSNEVALMFSRASLGSWSGTADLAVKVLKDQGVSAGRVGVEERVRFELVDRIGKELPALEFVSADAVTAGCRMKKSAAELALMQRANDITITCYRAALATLREGMTQHELSATIAAAYRALGVEGDAMAIFGKYTAFPHGSVQPQKLREGDLVLIDDGCSVEGYQSDVTRTVIFGQPTQRQRDIWELERKAQDAALAAAKPGRTCESVDAAARKVITDYGFGPGYQVPGLPHRTGHGIGLDGHEWPYLVRGNKRLLEPGMCFSDEPTIAIYGEFGVRLEDCMYITEDGARTFTKQSPAIDQPFG
;
A
#
# COMPACT_ATOMS: atom_id res chain seq x y z
N MET A 1 -23.57 18.68 -58.08
CA MET A 1 -22.20 18.51 -58.59
C MET A 1 -21.33 18.25 -57.38
N GLY A 2 -21.04 17.04 -57.04
CA GLY A 2 -20.05 16.14 -57.48
C GLY A 2 -19.19 15.84 -56.25
N ASN A 3 -19.51 14.76 -55.50
CA ASN A 3 -18.74 14.24 -54.36
C ASN A 3 -17.55 13.37 -54.89
N PRO A 4 -16.33 13.51 -54.45
CA PRO A 4 -15.30 12.52 -54.75
C PRO A 4 -15.02 11.58 -53.59
N SER A 5 -15.14 10.36 -53.95
CA SER A 5 -14.89 9.07 -53.32
C SER A 5 -13.60 8.94 -52.47
N ARG A 6 -13.78 8.16 -51.40
CA ARG A 6 -12.71 7.49 -50.61
C ARG A 6 -11.89 6.57 -51.52
N ARG A 7 -10.57 6.76 -51.55
CA ARG A 7 -9.60 5.79 -52.07
C ARG A 7 -8.85 5.13 -50.92
N THR A 8 -9.09 3.86 -50.82
CA THR A 8 -8.36 2.87 -50.00
C THR A 8 -6.95 2.72 -50.59
N PHE A 9 -5.93 2.91 -49.76
CA PHE A 9 -4.57 2.47 -50.09
C PHE A 9 -4.25 1.23 -49.29
N LEU A 10 -4.26 0.09 -49.98
CA LEU A 10 -3.60 -1.14 -49.54
C LEU A 10 -2.14 -1.06 -50.05
N VAL A 11 -1.19 -1.03 -49.12
CA VAL A 11 0.22 -1.30 -49.43
C VAL A 11 0.59 -2.61 -48.76
N THR A 12 0.73 -3.61 -49.60
CA THR A 12 1.29 -4.92 -49.24
C THR A 12 2.81 -4.83 -49.37
N ALA A 13 3.52 -4.80 -48.22
CA ALA A 13 4.96 -5.00 -48.23
C ALA A 13 5.27 -6.27 -47.41
N ALA A 14 5.47 -7.36 -48.16
CA ALA A 14 6.06 -8.55 -47.60
C ALA A 14 7.58 -8.36 -47.57
N VAL A 15 8.13 -8.18 -46.37
CA VAL A 15 9.57 -8.30 -46.13
C VAL A 15 9.76 -9.49 -45.18
N GLY A 16 10.23 -10.57 -45.75
CA GLY A 16 10.67 -11.75 -44.99
C GLY A 16 11.94 -11.39 -44.20
N LEU A 17 11.83 -11.29 -42.91
CA LEU A 17 12.93 -11.34 -41.96
C LEU A 17 12.82 -12.69 -41.25
N ALA A 18 13.64 -13.64 -41.67
CA ALA A 18 13.94 -14.83 -40.89
C ALA A 18 14.74 -14.43 -39.66
N GLY A 19 14.06 -13.93 -38.64
CA GLY A 19 14.59 -13.80 -37.29
C GLY A 19 14.53 -15.17 -36.62
N THR A 20 15.67 -15.76 -36.33
CA THR A 20 15.77 -16.89 -35.40
C THR A 20 15.26 -16.41 -34.05
N ALA A 21 13.95 -16.57 -33.81
CA ALA A 21 13.40 -16.47 -32.48
C ALA A 21 14.00 -17.63 -31.68
N VAL A 22 14.99 -17.33 -30.85
CA VAL A 22 15.39 -18.21 -29.75
C VAL A 22 14.13 -18.31 -28.88
N ALA A 23 13.42 -19.42 -29.01
CA ALA A 23 12.31 -19.74 -28.11
C ALA A 23 12.92 -19.87 -26.71
N GLN A 24 12.85 -18.79 -25.92
CA GLN A 24 13.03 -18.90 -24.49
C GLN A 24 11.94 -19.87 -24.01
N SER A 25 12.37 -21.03 -23.54
CA SER A 25 11.46 -22.01 -22.95
C SER A 25 10.76 -21.32 -21.76
N ASN A 26 9.49 -20.96 -21.92
CA ASN A 26 8.60 -20.42 -20.89
C ASN A 26 8.28 -21.48 -19.81
N THR A 27 9.27 -22.21 -19.33
CA THR A 27 9.08 -23.12 -18.20
C THR A 27 9.09 -22.31 -16.93
N VAL A 28 7.96 -22.34 -16.23
CA VAL A 28 7.82 -21.72 -14.90
C VAL A 28 8.99 -22.18 -14.01
N PRO A 29 9.76 -21.27 -13.38
CA PRO A 29 10.89 -21.63 -12.55
C PRO A 29 10.52 -22.65 -11.46
N GLU A 30 11.46 -23.53 -11.11
CA GLU A 30 11.20 -24.61 -10.16
C GLU A 30 10.77 -24.09 -8.78
N SER A 31 11.36 -22.97 -8.32
CA SER A 31 10.98 -22.33 -7.06
C SER A 31 9.51 -21.89 -7.04
N ILE A 32 9.00 -21.41 -8.18
CA ILE A 32 7.58 -21.02 -8.33
C ILE A 32 6.68 -22.25 -8.45
N ARG A 33 7.10 -23.27 -9.20
CA ARG A 33 6.34 -24.52 -9.38
C ARG A 33 6.12 -25.30 -8.09
N LYS A 34 7.02 -25.14 -7.11
CA LYS A 34 6.93 -25.77 -5.78
C LYS A 34 5.95 -25.08 -4.83
N LEU A 35 5.54 -23.86 -5.13
CA LEU A 35 4.59 -23.13 -4.30
C LEU A 35 3.23 -23.85 -4.25
N ARG A 36 2.54 -23.67 -3.16
CA ARG A 36 1.19 -24.18 -2.93
C ARG A 36 0.32 -23.06 -2.39
N PRO A 37 -0.99 -23.03 -2.66
CA PRO A 37 -1.89 -22.04 -2.11
C PRO A 37 -1.74 -21.92 -0.59
N MET A 38 -1.76 -20.69 -0.10
CA MET A 38 -1.68 -20.35 1.33
C MET A 38 -3.00 -19.70 1.81
N THR A 39 -4.11 -19.99 1.13
CA THR A 39 -5.42 -19.42 1.41
C THR A 39 -6.27 -20.25 2.37
N ASP A 40 -5.84 -21.46 2.69
CA ASP A 40 -6.57 -22.34 3.63
C ASP A 40 -6.65 -21.72 5.03
N GLY A 41 -7.83 -21.84 5.64
CA GLY A 41 -8.09 -21.38 7.00
C GLY A 41 -8.24 -19.86 7.14
N ILE A 42 -8.24 -19.09 6.06
CA ILE A 42 -8.55 -17.65 6.10
C ILE A 42 -9.99 -17.47 6.60
N GLN A 43 -10.15 -16.61 7.61
CA GLN A 43 -11.45 -16.28 8.17
C GLN A 43 -11.79 -14.84 7.77
N PRO A 44 -12.82 -14.62 6.94
CA PRO A 44 -13.26 -13.27 6.58
C PRO A 44 -13.84 -12.53 7.79
N ILE A 45 -13.87 -11.22 7.71
CA ILE A 45 -14.53 -10.37 8.72
C ILE A 45 -16.00 -10.74 8.82
N ARG A 46 -16.46 -11.04 10.02
CA ARG A 46 -17.83 -11.50 10.30
C ARG A 46 -18.83 -10.33 10.30
N ALA A 47 -20.11 -10.67 10.15
CA ALA A 47 -21.19 -9.69 10.14
C ALA A 47 -21.26 -8.90 11.45
N GLU A 48 -21.12 -9.58 12.59
CA GLU A 48 -21.17 -8.98 13.92
C GLU A 48 -20.06 -7.93 14.12
N GLU A 49 -18.89 -8.18 13.56
CA GLU A 49 -17.80 -7.19 13.59
C GLU A 49 -18.12 -5.98 12.73
N ARG A 50 -18.75 -6.15 11.57
CA ARG A 50 -19.21 -5.02 10.73
C ARG A 50 -20.28 -4.19 11.44
N GLU A 51 -21.20 -4.81 12.14
CA GLU A 51 -22.17 -4.11 12.97
C GLU A 51 -21.48 -3.28 14.05
N ALA A 52 -20.50 -3.85 14.75
CA ALA A 52 -19.70 -3.13 15.75
C ALA A 52 -18.93 -1.93 15.14
N ARG A 53 -18.43 -2.06 13.90
CA ARG A 53 -17.77 -0.97 13.15
C ARG A 53 -18.75 0.16 12.85
N ILE A 54 -19.99 -0.16 12.44
CA ILE A 54 -21.02 0.83 12.18
C ILE A 54 -21.39 1.56 13.47
N GLU A 55 -21.54 0.86 14.60
CA GLU A 55 -21.82 1.50 15.88
C GLU A 55 -20.66 2.39 16.37
N LYS A 56 -19.40 1.97 16.14
CA LYS A 56 -18.23 2.83 16.38
C LYS A 56 -18.27 4.10 15.52
N ALA A 57 -18.60 3.96 14.23
CA ALA A 57 -18.72 5.10 13.34
C ALA A 57 -19.81 6.07 13.81
N ARG A 58 -20.99 5.58 14.18
CA ARG A 58 -22.08 6.40 14.71
C ARG A 58 -21.69 7.15 15.98
N ARG A 59 -20.95 6.53 16.89
CA ARG A 59 -20.43 7.22 18.06
C ARG A 59 -19.50 8.36 17.65
N LEU A 60 -18.54 8.11 16.76
CA LEU A 60 -17.62 9.12 16.24
C LEU A 60 -18.36 10.23 15.50
N MET A 61 -19.41 9.92 14.74
CA MET A 61 -20.27 10.92 14.09
C MET A 61 -20.92 11.86 15.13
N ARG A 62 -21.50 11.31 16.20
CA ARG A 62 -22.09 12.14 17.29
C ARG A 62 -21.05 13.01 17.99
N GLU A 63 -19.86 12.46 18.29
CA GLU A 63 -18.76 13.20 18.91
C GLU A 63 -18.28 14.37 18.02
N ASN A 64 -18.33 14.19 16.69
CA ASN A 64 -17.95 15.19 15.70
C ASN A 64 -19.13 16.00 15.13
N ARG A 65 -20.34 15.85 15.67
CA ARG A 65 -21.57 16.55 15.27
C ARG A 65 -21.89 16.38 13.78
N MET A 66 -21.76 15.16 13.26
CA MET A 66 -22.13 14.81 11.90
C MET A 66 -23.48 14.09 11.91
N ASP A 67 -24.41 14.53 11.06
CA ASP A 67 -25.73 13.92 10.91
C ASP A 67 -25.68 12.74 9.95
N ALA A 68 -24.87 12.83 8.91
CA ALA A 68 -24.59 11.77 7.96
C ALA A 68 -23.11 11.74 7.55
N VAL A 69 -22.66 10.59 7.02
CA VAL A 69 -21.37 10.45 6.33
C VAL A 69 -21.62 9.86 4.96
N LEU A 70 -21.12 10.56 3.93
CA LEU A 70 -21.16 10.15 2.54
C LEU A 70 -19.88 9.38 2.23
N ILE A 71 -20.03 8.16 1.71
CA ILE A 71 -18.94 7.25 1.36
C ILE A 71 -19.18 6.77 -0.06
N GLU A 72 -18.18 6.83 -0.91
CA GLU A 72 -18.22 6.24 -2.25
C GLU A 72 -17.53 4.87 -2.26
N ALA A 73 -17.69 4.11 -3.35
CA ALA A 73 -17.05 2.80 -3.52
C ALA A 73 -15.56 2.87 -3.22
N GLY A 74 -15.07 1.93 -2.42
CA GLY A 74 -13.67 1.88 -1.99
C GLY A 74 -13.51 1.16 -0.65
N SER A 75 -12.36 1.33 -0.04
CA SER A 75 -11.97 0.62 1.17
C SER A 75 -12.86 0.95 2.38
N SER A 76 -13.29 2.21 2.52
CA SER A 76 -14.21 2.59 3.60
C SER A 76 -15.62 1.97 3.40
N ALA A 77 -16.13 1.94 2.16
CA ALA A 77 -17.40 1.25 1.89
C ALA A 77 -17.26 -0.26 2.18
N PHE A 78 -16.21 -0.90 1.71
CA PHE A 78 -15.93 -2.31 2.01
C PHE A 78 -15.78 -2.59 3.50
N TYR A 79 -15.11 -1.71 4.25
CA TYR A 79 -14.92 -1.84 5.70
C TYR A 79 -16.23 -1.96 6.46
N PHE A 80 -17.24 -1.15 6.09
CA PHE A 80 -18.55 -1.13 6.75
C PHE A 80 -19.53 -2.16 6.20
N THR A 81 -19.55 -2.34 4.87
CA THR A 81 -20.58 -3.16 4.20
C THR A 81 -20.13 -4.59 3.90
N GLY A 82 -18.83 -4.81 3.73
CA GLY A 82 -18.27 -6.06 3.19
C GLY A 82 -18.48 -6.22 1.68
N SER A 83 -19.06 -5.22 1.01
CA SER A 83 -19.30 -5.23 -0.44
C SER A 83 -18.21 -4.44 -1.18
N ARG A 84 -17.77 -4.97 -2.31
CA ARG A 84 -16.86 -4.30 -3.27
C ARG A 84 -17.63 -3.73 -4.46
N SER A 85 -18.95 -3.54 -4.33
CA SER A 85 -19.78 -2.93 -5.38
C SER A 85 -19.42 -1.47 -5.59
N ASN A 86 -19.73 -0.95 -6.78
CA ASN A 86 -19.58 0.47 -7.14
C ASN A 86 -20.73 1.32 -6.56
N GLU A 87 -21.06 1.12 -5.30
CA GLU A 87 -22.18 1.78 -4.64
C GLU A 87 -21.71 3.02 -3.88
N VAL A 88 -22.63 3.98 -3.76
CA VAL A 88 -22.54 5.10 -2.82
C VAL A 88 -23.24 4.66 -1.53
N ALA A 89 -22.66 4.91 -0.40
CA ALA A 89 -23.25 4.65 0.90
C ALA A 89 -23.46 5.95 1.68
N LEU A 90 -24.58 6.04 2.39
CA LEU A 90 -24.81 7.05 3.41
C LEU A 90 -25.00 6.35 4.76
N MET A 91 -24.18 6.75 5.71
CA MET A 91 -24.32 6.34 7.10
C MET A 91 -24.94 7.49 7.87
N PHE A 92 -25.93 7.19 8.70
CA PHE A 92 -26.63 8.19 9.51
C PHE A 92 -26.31 8.00 10.98
N SER A 93 -26.15 9.11 11.70
CA SER A 93 -25.84 9.08 13.14
C SER A 93 -26.93 8.44 13.99
N ARG A 94 -28.19 8.46 13.52
CA ARG A 94 -29.41 8.00 14.22
C ARG A 94 -30.12 6.83 13.56
N ALA A 95 -29.70 6.40 12.37
CA ALA A 95 -30.35 5.34 11.59
C ALA A 95 -29.35 4.34 11.00
N SER A 96 -29.84 3.32 10.30
CA SER A 96 -28.98 2.31 9.68
C SER A 96 -28.15 2.84 8.52
N LEU A 97 -27.06 2.14 8.19
CA LEU A 97 -26.33 2.33 6.96
C LEU A 97 -27.22 1.91 5.78
N GLY A 98 -27.36 2.79 4.79
CA GLY A 98 -27.94 2.46 3.49
C GLY A 98 -26.88 2.54 2.40
N SER A 99 -26.79 1.53 1.55
CA SER A 99 -25.98 1.57 0.33
C SER A 99 -26.86 1.37 -0.89
N TRP A 100 -26.50 1.99 -2.00
CA TRP A 100 -27.22 1.85 -3.27
C TRP A 100 -26.33 2.17 -4.46
N SER A 101 -26.62 1.53 -5.59
CA SER A 101 -26.05 1.92 -6.87
C SER A 101 -26.77 3.18 -7.36
N GLY A 102 -26.11 4.34 -7.37
CA GLY A 102 -26.87 5.49 -7.75
C GLY A 102 -26.17 6.81 -7.93
N THR A 103 -26.99 7.73 -8.42
CA THR A 103 -26.68 9.11 -8.74
C THR A 103 -26.76 10.00 -7.52
N ALA A 104 -26.28 11.24 -7.62
CA ALA A 104 -26.46 12.29 -6.62
C ALA A 104 -27.94 12.50 -6.25
N ASP A 105 -28.85 12.34 -7.21
CA ASP A 105 -30.30 12.53 -7.00
C ASP A 105 -30.86 11.52 -5.99
N LEU A 106 -30.37 10.28 -6.04
CA LEU A 106 -30.78 9.27 -5.06
C LEU A 106 -30.18 9.56 -3.67
N ALA A 107 -28.94 10.04 -3.61
CA ALA A 107 -28.33 10.49 -2.35
C ALA A 107 -29.15 11.63 -1.72
N VAL A 108 -29.55 12.62 -2.53
CA VAL A 108 -30.44 13.72 -2.10
C VAL A 108 -31.80 13.20 -1.58
N LYS A 109 -32.40 12.25 -2.31
CA LYS A 109 -33.66 11.64 -1.88
C LYS A 109 -33.48 10.94 -0.52
N VAL A 110 -32.47 10.12 -0.35
CA VAL A 110 -32.24 9.39 0.90
C VAL A 110 -31.94 10.34 2.06
N LEU A 111 -31.14 11.41 1.85
CA LEU A 111 -30.93 12.44 2.86
C LEU A 111 -32.24 13.07 3.31
N LYS A 112 -33.12 13.47 2.36
CA LYS A 112 -34.45 14.02 2.66
C LYS A 112 -35.35 13.01 3.40
N ASP A 113 -35.39 11.75 2.95
CA ASP A 113 -36.18 10.69 3.57
C ASP A 113 -35.75 10.40 5.03
N GLN A 114 -34.48 10.60 5.32
CA GLN A 114 -33.87 10.45 6.67
C GLN A 114 -33.90 11.76 7.50
N GLY A 115 -34.54 12.82 6.98
CA GLY A 115 -34.71 14.11 7.68
C GLY A 115 -33.40 14.95 7.72
N VAL A 116 -32.39 14.65 6.87
CA VAL A 116 -31.14 15.38 6.79
C VAL A 116 -31.18 16.32 5.58
N SER A 117 -31.92 17.42 5.71
CA SER A 117 -31.97 18.49 4.69
C SER A 117 -31.14 19.71 5.07
N ALA A 118 -30.63 19.74 6.30
CA ALA A 118 -29.70 20.74 6.86
C ALA A 118 -28.81 20.04 7.88
N GLY A 119 -27.71 20.71 8.28
CA GLY A 119 -26.75 20.16 9.22
C GLY A 119 -25.47 19.68 8.56
N ARG A 120 -24.69 18.84 9.24
CA ARG A 120 -23.34 18.49 8.84
C ARG A 120 -23.25 17.10 8.22
N VAL A 121 -22.75 17.04 6.99
CA VAL A 121 -22.47 15.80 6.27
C VAL A 121 -20.95 15.62 6.14
N GLY A 122 -20.41 14.58 6.78
CA GLY A 122 -19.03 14.15 6.59
C GLY A 122 -18.85 13.57 5.19
N VAL A 123 -17.79 13.97 4.50
CA VAL A 123 -17.45 13.47 3.17
C VAL A 123 -16.14 12.68 3.30
N GLU A 124 -16.18 11.41 2.90
CA GLU A 124 -14.99 10.55 2.87
C GLU A 124 -14.00 11.02 1.79
N GLU A 125 -12.72 10.86 2.03
CA GLU A 125 -11.63 11.47 1.26
C GLU A 125 -11.63 11.14 -0.25
N ARG A 126 -12.25 10.03 -0.65
CA ARG A 126 -12.30 9.57 -2.06
C ARG A 126 -13.59 9.89 -2.78
N VAL A 127 -14.54 10.54 -2.10
CA VAL A 127 -15.81 10.95 -2.72
C VAL A 127 -15.54 12.00 -3.80
N ARG A 128 -16.03 11.74 -5.01
CA ARG A 128 -15.88 12.67 -6.14
C ARG A 128 -16.56 14.00 -5.85
N PHE A 129 -15.85 15.08 -6.14
CA PHE A 129 -16.36 16.44 -5.95
C PHE A 129 -17.71 16.68 -6.65
N GLU A 130 -17.91 16.09 -7.84
CA GLU A 130 -19.18 16.20 -8.56
C GLU A 130 -20.40 15.78 -7.72
N LEU A 131 -20.25 14.69 -6.95
CA LEU A 131 -21.32 14.19 -6.10
C LEU A 131 -21.64 15.20 -4.98
N VAL A 132 -20.62 15.74 -4.33
CA VAL A 132 -20.75 16.74 -3.27
C VAL A 132 -21.37 18.04 -3.80
N ASP A 133 -20.90 18.53 -4.96
CA ASP A 133 -21.39 19.75 -5.60
C ASP A 133 -22.88 19.63 -5.98
N ARG A 134 -23.28 18.49 -6.56
CA ARG A 134 -24.69 18.26 -6.91
C ARG A 134 -25.59 18.16 -5.68
N ILE A 135 -25.18 17.42 -4.65
CA ILE A 135 -25.97 17.35 -3.40
C ILE A 135 -26.10 18.73 -2.76
N GLY A 136 -25.00 19.52 -2.73
CA GLY A 136 -25.02 20.86 -2.15
C GLY A 136 -25.91 21.84 -2.90
N LYS A 137 -26.04 21.73 -4.23
CA LYS A 137 -26.97 22.54 -5.02
C LYS A 137 -28.44 22.22 -4.71
N GLU A 138 -28.75 20.95 -4.48
CA GLU A 138 -30.12 20.48 -4.15
C GLU A 138 -30.47 20.68 -2.66
N LEU A 139 -29.49 20.69 -1.77
CA LEU A 139 -29.63 20.84 -0.33
C LEU A 139 -28.66 21.91 0.21
N PRO A 140 -28.88 23.19 -0.11
CA PRO A 140 -27.94 24.27 0.19
C PRO A 140 -27.78 24.61 1.70
N ALA A 141 -28.58 24.02 2.57
CA ALA A 141 -28.45 24.14 4.02
C ALA A 141 -27.56 23.06 4.66
N LEU A 142 -26.93 22.19 3.85
CA LEU A 142 -25.95 21.23 4.32
C LEU A 142 -24.55 21.88 4.39
N GLU A 143 -23.84 21.61 5.48
CA GLU A 143 -22.42 21.89 5.63
C GLU A 143 -21.63 20.58 5.36
N PHE A 144 -20.79 20.57 4.33
CA PHE A 144 -19.90 19.45 4.07
C PHE A 144 -18.59 19.62 4.84
N VAL A 145 -18.18 18.54 5.52
CA VAL A 145 -16.96 18.49 6.34
C VAL A 145 -16.19 17.21 6.06
N SER A 146 -14.89 17.15 6.39
CA SER A 146 -14.13 15.88 6.29
C SER A 146 -14.74 14.81 7.20
N ALA A 147 -14.88 13.59 6.68
CA ALA A 147 -15.28 12.41 7.45
C ALA A 147 -14.10 11.68 8.12
N ASP A 148 -12.87 12.18 8.04
CA ASP A 148 -11.66 11.49 8.53
C ASP A 148 -11.76 11.11 10.01
N ALA A 149 -12.37 11.95 10.84
CA ALA A 149 -12.60 11.63 12.25
C ALA A 149 -13.42 10.34 12.43
N VAL A 150 -14.26 9.99 11.45
CA VAL A 150 -15.10 8.79 11.46
C VAL A 150 -14.46 7.65 10.67
N THR A 151 -14.15 7.86 9.40
CA THR A 151 -13.66 6.79 8.51
C THR A 151 -12.24 6.35 8.88
N ALA A 152 -11.28 7.26 8.94
CA ALA A 152 -9.94 6.97 9.42
C ALA A 152 -9.96 6.62 10.92
N GLY A 153 -10.79 7.29 11.74
CA GLY A 153 -10.97 6.98 13.16
C GLY A 153 -11.45 5.54 13.42
N CYS A 154 -12.23 4.96 12.50
CA CYS A 154 -12.63 3.56 12.56
C CYS A 154 -11.52 2.62 12.12
N ARG A 155 -10.86 2.91 10.99
CA ARG A 155 -9.94 1.99 10.29
C ARG A 155 -8.55 1.95 10.89
N MET A 156 -8.07 3.05 11.50
CA MET A 156 -6.68 3.14 11.96
C MET A 156 -6.29 2.10 13.01
N LYS A 157 -7.24 1.62 13.84
CA LYS A 157 -7.00 0.58 14.84
C LYS A 157 -7.60 -0.74 14.35
N LYS A 158 -6.75 -1.70 14.08
CA LYS A 158 -7.13 -3.03 13.59
C LYS A 158 -7.61 -3.93 14.72
N SER A 159 -8.65 -4.69 14.47
CA SER A 159 -9.11 -5.78 15.35
C SER A 159 -8.16 -6.98 15.24
N ALA A 160 -8.30 -7.95 16.12
CA ALA A 160 -7.56 -9.20 16.05
C ALA A 160 -7.81 -9.97 14.73
N ALA A 161 -9.05 -9.90 14.20
CA ALA A 161 -9.37 -10.52 12.91
C ALA A 161 -8.67 -9.80 11.74
N GLU A 162 -8.63 -8.47 11.75
CA GLU A 162 -7.90 -7.67 10.75
C GLU A 162 -6.39 -7.96 10.80
N LEU A 163 -5.80 -8.00 12.01
CA LEU A 163 -4.38 -8.34 12.19
C LEU A 163 -4.06 -9.76 11.68
N ALA A 164 -4.95 -10.72 11.85
CA ALA A 164 -4.76 -12.08 11.35
C ALA A 164 -4.76 -12.14 9.81
N LEU A 165 -5.60 -11.33 9.14
CA LEU A 165 -5.61 -11.20 7.68
C LEU A 165 -4.33 -10.54 7.17
N MET A 166 -3.87 -9.47 7.84
CA MET A 166 -2.60 -8.80 7.53
C MET A 166 -1.41 -9.73 7.75
N GLN A 167 -1.40 -10.53 8.84
CA GLN A 167 -0.36 -11.53 9.07
C GLN A 167 -0.29 -12.52 7.91
N ARG A 168 -1.44 -13.04 7.46
CA ARG A 168 -1.49 -13.95 6.34
C ARG A 168 -0.97 -13.32 5.04
N ALA A 169 -1.32 -12.06 4.75
CA ALA A 169 -0.82 -11.34 3.59
C ALA A 169 0.73 -11.20 3.64
N ASN A 170 1.27 -10.85 4.80
CA ASN A 170 2.71 -10.73 5.01
C ASN A 170 3.45 -12.07 4.89
N ASP A 171 2.91 -13.17 5.44
CA ASP A 171 3.48 -14.52 5.30
C ASP A 171 3.53 -14.97 3.83
N ILE A 172 2.48 -14.68 3.06
CA ILE A 172 2.40 -14.95 1.63
C ILE A 172 3.46 -14.14 0.87
N THR A 173 3.61 -12.84 1.18
CA THR A 173 4.59 -11.96 0.53
C THR A 173 6.03 -12.44 0.76
N ILE A 174 6.40 -12.79 1.97
CA ILE A 174 7.75 -13.34 2.25
C ILE A 174 7.97 -14.66 1.50
N THR A 175 6.97 -15.53 1.44
CA THR A 175 7.06 -16.79 0.69
C THR A 175 7.21 -16.54 -0.81
N CYS A 176 6.45 -15.59 -1.35
CA CYS A 176 6.53 -15.14 -2.74
C CYS A 176 7.93 -14.60 -3.07
N TYR A 177 8.43 -13.66 -2.27
CA TYR A 177 9.72 -13.01 -2.48
C TYR A 177 10.88 -13.98 -2.41
N ARG A 178 10.86 -14.92 -1.46
CA ARG A 178 11.86 -16.00 -1.37
C ARG A 178 11.91 -16.84 -2.66
N ALA A 179 10.77 -17.21 -3.18
CA ALA A 179 10.69 -18.00 -4.41
C ALA A 179 11.11 -17.22 -5.65
N ALA A 180 10.74 -15.93 -5.73
CA ALA A 180 11.06 -15.06 -6.86
C ALA A 180 12.56 -14.69 -6.89
N LEU A 181 13.15 -14.31 -5.76
CA LEU A 181 14.57 -13.96 -5.68
C LEU A 181 15.48 -15.16 -6.01
N ALA A 182 15.03 -16.40 -5.77
CA ALA A 182 15.75 -17.59 -6.19
C ALA A 182 15.85 -17.77 -7.73
N THR A 183 15.14 -16.93 -8.51
CA THR A 183 15.16 -16.96 -9.98
C THR A 183 16.10 -15.92 -10.59
N LEU A 184 16.74 -15.08 -9.79
CA LEU A 184 17.62 -14.04 -10.27
C LEU A 184 18.74 -14.63 -11.15
N ARG A 185 18.99 -13.98 -12.28
CA ARG A 185 20.04 -14.32 -13.22
C ARG A 185 20.57 -13.08 -13.93
N GLU A 186 21.80 -13.11 -14.34
CA GLU A 186 22.39 -12.01 -15.11
C GLU A 186 21.59 -11.76 -16.40
N GLY A 187 21.41 -10.49 -16.74
CA GLY A 187 20.64 -10.04 -17.89
C GLY A 187 19.10 -10.03 -17.69
N MET A 188 18.61 -10.52 -16.56
CA MET A 188 17.18 -10.45 -16.21
C MET A 188 16.72 -9.00 -16.18
N THR A 189 15.55 -8.71 -16.74
CA THR A 189 14.94 -7.37 -16.68
C THR A 189 14.09 -7.19 -15.42
N GLN A 190 13.90 -5.95 -14.98
CA GLN A 190 12.99 -5.65 -13.86
C GLN A 190 11.55 -6.13 -14.13
N HIS A 191 11.09 -6.06 -15.37
CA HIS A 191 9.76 -6.55 -15.75
C HIS A 191 9.64 -8.09 -15.68
N GLU A 192 10.71 -8.83 -16.04
CA GLU A 192 10.72 -10.28 -15.87
C GLU A 192 10.67 -10.67 -14.39
N LEU A 193 11.33 -9.92 -13.51
CA LEU A 193 11.25 -10.18 -12.07
C LEU A 193 9.85 -9.86 -11.53
N SER A 194 9.27 -8.70 -11.85
CA SER A 194 7.88 -8.37 -11.45
C SER A 194 6.88 -9.40 -11.97
N ALA A 195 7.01 -9.85 -13.22
CA ALA A 195 6.16 -10.91 -13.78
C ALA A 195 6.32 -12.25 -13.04
N THR A 196 7.54 -12.57 -12.61
CA THR A 196 7.83 -13.77 -11.81
C THR A 196 7.19 -13.68 -10.42
N ILE A 197 7.26 -12.50 -9.77
CA ILE A 197 6.60 -12.23 -8.50
C ILE A 197 5.08 -12.39 -8.62
N ALA A 198 4.47 -11.77 -9.63
CA ALA A 198 3.04 -11.91 -9.89
C ALA A 198 2.64 -13.38 -10.15
N ALA A 199 3.47 -14.16 -10.84
CA ALA A 199 3.24 -15.59 -11.03
C ALA A 199 3.35 -16.38 -9.71
N ALA A 200 4.26 -15.98 -8.82
CA ALA A 200 4.40 -16.58 -7.50
C ALA A 200 3.17 -16.31 -6.61
N TYR A 201 2.65 -15.08 -6.59
CA TYR A 201 1.43 -14.74 -5.87
C TYR A 201 0.23 -15.58 -6.36
N ARG A 202 0.05 -15.71 -7.69
CA ARG A 202 -1.01 -16.57 -8.23
C ARG A 202 -0.84 -18.04 -7.82
N ALA A 203 0.39 -18.56 -7.78
CA ALA A 203 0.65 -19.91 -7.29
C ALA A 203 0.35 -20.09 -5.79
N LEU A 204 0.46 -19.01 -5.01
CA LEU A 204 0.09 -18.96 -3.59
C LEU A 204 -1.41 -18.72 -3.37
N GLY A 205 -2.19 -18.51 -4.43
CA GLY A 205 -3.65 -18.39 -4.40
C GLY A 205 -4.18 -16.97 -4.16
N VAL A 206 -3.36 -15.94 -4.38
CA VAL A 206 -3.74 -14.53 -4.21
C VAL A 206 -3.31 -13.69 -5.41
N GLU A 207 -3.88 -12.50 -5.54
CA GLU A 207 -3.38 -11.45 -6.43
C GLU A 207 -2.38 -10.58 -5.66
N GLY A 208 -1.28 -10.25 -6.32
CA GLY A 208 -0.25 -9.38 -5.77
C GLY A 208 0.76 -9.02 -6.85
N ASP A 209 1.56 -8.03 -6.58
CA ASP A 209 2.60 -7.53 -7.46
C ASP A 209 3.81 -7.06 -6.65
N ALA A 210 4.89 -6.71 -7.31
CA ALA A 210 5.97 -5.93 -6.74
C ALA A 210 6.72 -5.15 -7.80
N MET A 211 7.06 -3.92 -7.45
CA MET A 211 8.02 -3.12 -8.18
C MET A 211 9.40 -3.71 -8.01
N ALA A 212 10.11 -3.98 -9.11
CA ALA A 212 11.49 -4.43 -9.11
C ALA A 212 12.40 -3.34 -9.68
N ILE A 213 13.49 -3.04 -8.96
CA ILE A 213 14.43 -1.98 -9.33
C ILE A 213 15.86 -2.51 -9.16
N PHE A 214 16.75 -2.23 -10.15
CA PHE A 214 18.12 -2.75 -10.16
C PHE A 214 19.19 -1.67 -10.15
N GLY A 215 20.30 -1.94 -9.48
CA GLY A 215 21.54 -1.16 -9.49
C GLY A 215 21.32 0.28 -9.07
N LYS A 216 21.85 1.24 -9.86
CA LYS A 216 21.74 2.67 -9.55
C LYS A 216 20.31 3.22 -9.48
N TYR A 217 19.37 2.52 -10.11
CA TYR A 217 17.96 2.96 -10.10
C TYR A 217 17.27 2.73 -8.76
N THR A 218 17.85 1.91 -7.88
CA THR A 218 17.34 1.73 -6.50
C THR A 218 17.41 3.03 -5.67
N ALA A 219 18.18 4.04 -6.12
CA ALA A 219 18.16 5.37 -5.51
C ALA A 219 16.87 6.16 -5.74
N PHE A 220 15.97 5.68 -6.61
CA PHE A 220 14.69 6.31 -6.88
C PHE A 220 13.57 5.51 -6.20
N PRO A 221 12.92 6.03 -5.15
CA PRO A 221 11.98 5.26 -4.31
C PRO A 221 10.83 4.59 -5.06
N HIS A 222 10.37 5.21 -6.16
CA HIS A 222 9.29 4.67 -7.01
C HIS A 222 9.81 4.12 -8.34
N GLY A 223 11.10 3.74 -8.40
CA GLY A 223 11.71 3.15 -9.57
C GLY A 223 11.94 4.11 -10.72
N SER A 224 12.10 3.56 -11.90
CA SER A 224 12.36 4.29 -13.14
C SER A 224 11.73 3.56 -14.32
N VAL A 225 11.19 4.33 -15.26
CA VAL A 225 10.70 3.81 -16.56
C VAL A 225 11.83 3.35 -17.48
N GLN A 226 13.09 3.64 -17.14
CA GLN A 226 14.24 3.22 -17.95
C GLN A 226 14.40 1.70 -17.87
N PRO A 227 14.63 1.02 -19.02
CA PRO A 227 14.91 -0.39 -19.05
C PRO A 227 16.16 -0.74 -18.22
N GLN A 228 16.03 -1.77 -17.38
CA GLN A 228 17.08 -2.24 -16.51
C GLN A 228 17.39 -3.69 -16.81
N LYS A 229 18.67 -4.07 -16.76
CA LYS A 229 19.13 -5.45 -16.86
C LYS A 229 20.06 -5.73 -15.69
N LEU A 230 19.75 -6.77 -14.95
CA LEU A 230 20.50 -7.20 -13.79
C LEU A 230 21.94 -7.60 -14.17
N ARG A 231 22.91 -7.13 -13.40
CA ARG A 231 24.33 -7.42 -13.54
C ARG A 231 24.91 -7.87 -12.21
N GLU A 232 25.97 -8.63 -12.27
CA GLU A 232 26.76 -8.97 -11.08
C GLU A 232 27.16 -7.70 -10.32
N GLY A 233 26.92 -7.70 -8.99
CA GLY A 233 27.17 -6.55 -8.12
C GLY A 233 26.05 -5.53 -8.04
N ASP A 234 24.93 -5.72 -8.76
CA ASP A 234 23.75 -4.85 -8.64
C ASP A 234 22.96 -5.15 -7.36
N LEU A 235 22.48 -4.08 -6.71
CA LEU A 235 21.39 -4.21 -5.75
C LEU A 235 20.08 -4.48 -6.49
N VAL A 236 19.28 -5.34 -5.90
CA VAL A 236 17.91 -5.65 -6.31
C VAL A 236 16.98 -5.20 -5.20
N LEU A 237 16.16 -4.22 -5.46
CA LEU A 237 15.09 -3.77 -4.58
C LEU A 237 13.77 -4.27 -5.15
N ILE A 238 13.00 -4.97 -4.31
CA ILE A 238 11.61 -5.37 -4.60
C ILE A 238 10.71 -4.81 -3.51
N ASP A 239 9.56 -4.29 -3.92
CA ASP A 239 8.69 -3.48 -3.06
C ASP A 239 7.24 -3.62 -3.49
N ASP A 240 6.37 -3.89 -2.58
CA ASP A 240 4.92 -4.02 -2.63
C ASP A 240 4.44 -5.28 -1.89
N GLY A 241 3.28 -5.83 -2.25
CA GLY A 241 2.75 -6.99 -1.55
C GLY A 241 1.55 -7.63 -2.20
N CYS A 242 0.72 -8.20 -1.37
CA CYS A 242 -0.55 -8.80 -1.77
C CYS A 242 -1.68 -8.41 -0.83
N SER A 243 -2.89 -8.82 -1.20
CA SER A 243 -4.09 -8.57 -0.42
C SER A 243 -4.77 -9.89 -0.05
N VAL A 244 -5.15 -10.03 1.22
CA VAL A 244 -5.96 -11.15 1.73
C VAL A 244 -7.24 -10.58 2.31
N GLU A 245 -8.40 -10.96 1.76
CA GLU A 245 -9.71 -10.38 2.12
C GLU A 245 -9.71 -8.84 2.09
N GLY A 246 -8.86 -8.24 1.25
CA GLY A 246 -8.67 -6.80 1.10
C GLY A 246 -7.63 -6.18 2.01
N TYR A 247 -7.13 -6.89 3.02
CA TYR A 247 -6.07 -6.40 3.90
C TYR A 247 -4.71 -6.60 3.25
N GLN A 248 -3.94 -5.52 3.22
CA GLN A 248 -2.67 -5.42 2.49
C GLN A 248 -1.48 -5.91 3.32
N SER A 249 -0.48 -6.41 2.63
CA SER A 249 0.91 -6.43 3.08
C SER A 249 1.71 -5.43 2.25
N ASP A 250 2.78 -4.91 2.82
CA ASP A 250 3.75 -4.06 2.16
C ASP A 250 5.14 -4.40 2.70
N VAL A 251 6.03 -4.85 1.83
CA VAL A 251 7.35 -5.36 2.24
C VAL A 251 8.39 -5.00 1.19
N THR A 252 9.40 -4.25 1.59
CA THR A 252 10.57 -4.05 0.73
C THR A 252 11.74 -4.92 1.18
N ARG A 253 12.40 -5.52 0.20
CA ARG A 253 13.70 -6.18 0.37
C ARG A 253 14.70 -5.61 -0.62
N THR A 254 15.84 -5.13 -0.09
CA THR A 254 17.01 -4.79 -0.91
C THR A 254 18.09 -5.84 -0.69
N VAL A 255 18.43 -6.55 -1.75
CA VAL A 255 19.41 -7.65 -1.74
C VAL A 255 20.50 -7.41 -2.77
N ILE A 256 21.61 -8.13 -2.66
CA ILE A 256 22.68 -8.11 -3.65
C ILE A 256 22.52 -9.27 -4.65
N PHE A 257 22.77 -9.01 -5.92
CA PHE A 257 23.02 -10.06 -6.91
C PHE A 257 24.54 -10.23 -7.08
N GLY A 258 25.08 -11.31 -6.53
CA GLY A 258 26.51 -11.56 -6.45
C GLY A 258 27.15 -11.11 -5.15
N GLN A 259 28.33 -10.50 -5.22
CA GLN A 259 29.07 -10.08 -4.03
C GLN A 259 28.93 -8.58 -3.78
N PRO A 260 28.55 -8.15 -2.57
CA PRO A 260 28.43 -6.74 -2.24
C PRO A 260 29.82 -6.11 -2.03
N THR A 261 29.95 -4.86 -2.45
CA THR A 261 31.06 -4.01 -2.03
C THR A 261 30.92 -3.63 -0.56
N GLN A 262 32.02 -3.20 0.08
CA GLN A 262 31.98 -2.70 1.46
C GLN A 262 30.99 -1.51 1.59
N ARG A 263 31.00 -0.59 0.61
CA ARG A 263 30.09 0.56 0.57
C ARG A 263 28.60 0.14 0.57
N GLN A 264 28.25 -0.90 -0.19
CA GLN A 264 26.89 -1.42 -0.21
C GLN A 264 26.48 -2.04 1.14
N ARG A 265 27.39 -2.80 1.78
CA ARG A 265 27.17 -3.34 3.14
C ARG A 265 26.97 -2.21 4.16
N ASP A 266 27.87 -1.22 4.18
CA ASP A 266 27.82 -0.13 5.16
C ASP A 266 26.51 0.66 5.06
N ILE A 267 26.03 0.96 3.84
CA ILE A 267 24.78 1.69 3.62
C ILE A 267 23.56 0.82 3.93
N TRP A 268 23.63 -0.47 3.59
CA TRP A 268 22.55 -1.40 3.94
C TRP A 268 22.41 -1.55 5.47
N GLU A 269 23.53 -1.67 6.18
CA GLU A 269 23.55 -1.72 7.65
C GLU A 269 23.09 -0.41 8.29
N LEU A 270 23.41 0.73 7.68
CA LEU A 270 22.94 2.03 8.14
C LEU A 270 21.43 2.12 8.01
N GLU A 271 20.87 1.68 6.87
CA GLU A 271 19.44 1.63 6.65
C GLU A 271 18.74 0.70 7.65
N ARG A 272 19.31 -0.49 7.87
CA ARG A 272 18.83 -1.44 8.88
C ARG A 272 18.77 -0.84 10.28
N LYS A 273 19.78 -0.06 10.67
CA LYS A 273 19.80 0.66 11.96
C LYS A 273 18.74 1.75 12.02
N ALA A 274 18.42 2.41 10.90
CA ALA A 274 17.37 3.40 10.83
C ALA A 274 15.98 2.76 11.01
N GLN A 275 15.72 1.62 10.36
CA GLN A 275 14.52 0.81 10.55
C GLN A 275 14.38 0.33 12.02
N ASP A 276 15.45 -0.20 12.62
CA ASP A 276 15.44 -0.62 14.02
C ASP A 276 15.13 0.56 14.97
N ALA A 277 15.65 1.75 14.69
CA ALA A 277 15.40 2.94 15.50
C ALA A 277 13.94 3.38 15.40
N ALA A 278 13.32 3.31 14.22
CA ALA A 278 11.90 3.59 14.02
C ALA A 278 11.04 2.59 14.79
N LEU A 279 11.28 1.29 14.62
CA LEU A 279 10.56 0.23 15.34
C LEU A 279 10.67 0.40 16.87
N ALA A 280 11.86 0.70 17.39
CA ALA A 280 12.08 0.91 18.81
C ALA A 280 11.39 2.16 19.37
N ALA A 281 11.21 3.20 18.53
CA ALA A 281 10.49 4.43 18.88
C ALA A 281 8.96 4.27 18.81
N ALA A 282 8.44 3.28 18.07
CA ALA A 282 7.02 3.04 17.84
C ALA A 282 6.37 2.41 19.09
N LYS A 283 6.00 3.24 20.07
CA LYS A 283 5.39 2.83 21.34
C LYS A 283 4.09 3.59 21.60
N PRO A 284 3.13 2.99 22.32
CA PRO A 284 1.92 3.70 22.74
C PRO A 284 2.24 5.03 23.41
N GLY A 285 1.46 6.06 23.06
CA GLY A 285 1.61 7.41 23.60
C GLY A 285 2.75 8.24 22.98
N ARG A 286 3.58 7.68 22.12
CA ARG A 286 4.54 8.44 21.31
C ARG A 286 3.82 9.04 20.10
N THR A 287 4.34 10.14 19.58
CA THR A 287 3.77 10.76 18.36
C THR A 287 4.28 10.06 17.10
N CYS A 288 3.47 10.05 16.03
CA CYS A 288 3.89 9.55 14.72
C CYS A 288 5.18 10.20 14.22
N GLU A 289 5.32 11.53 14.41
CA GLU A 289 6.56 12.24 14.03
C GLU A 289 7.80 11.79 14.82
N SER A 290 7.64 11.28 16.04
CA SER A 290 8.78 10.81 16.85
C SER A 290 9.41 9.55 16.30
N VAL A 291 8.65 8.72 15.57
CA VAL A 291 9.14 7.55 14.86
C VAL A 291 9.96 7.98 13.64
N ASP A 292 9.41 8.91 12.82
CA ASP A 292 10.15 9.50 11.70
C ASP A 292 11.46 10.18 12.15
N ALA A 293 11.41 10.91 13.27
CA ALA A 293 12.58 11.56 13.81
C ALA A 293 13.67 10.56 14.27
N ALA A 294 13.28 9.38 14.77
CA ALA A 294 14.23 8.36 15.22
C ALA A 294 15.01 7.75 14.04
N ALA A 295 14.34 7.37 12.95
CA ALA A 295 15.00 6.89 11.74
C ALA A 295 15.93 7.96 11.14
N ARG A 296 15.41 9.19 10.96
CA ARG A 296 16.19 10.32 10.41
C ARG A 296 17.41 10.65 11.23
N LYS A 297 17.33 10.52 12.56
CA LYS A 297 18.47 10.79 13.43
C LYS A 297 19.64 9.84 13.11
N VAL A 298 19.40 8.54 12.92
CA VAL A 298 20.45 7.56 12.57
C VAL A 298 21.14 7.96 11.27
N ILE A 299 20.35 8.33 10.26
CA ILE A 299 20.86 8.72 8.93
C ILE A 299 21.63 10.05 9.01
N THR A 300 21.14 11.01 9.80
CA THR A 300 21.78 12.31 9.96
C THR A 300 23.08 12.22 10.79
N ASP A 301 23.11 11.39 11.82
CA ASP A 301 24.31 11.16 12.63
C ASP A 301 25.44 10.51 11.78
N TYR A 302 25.11 9.78 10.72
CA TYR A 302 26.07 9.27 9.74
C TYR A 302 26.63 10.37 8.81
N GLY A 303 25.97 11.51 8.72
CA GLY A 303 26.37 12.65 7.88
C GLY A 303 25.52 12.80 6.61
N PHE A 304 24.39 12.09 6.48
CA PHE A 304 23.45 12.22 5.39
C PHE A 304 22.25 13.14 5.75
N GLY A 305 21.58 13.66 4.75
CA GLY A 305 20.51 14.64 4.96
C GLY A 305 21.04 16.05 5.19
N PRO A 306 20.40 16.89 6.02
CA PRO A 306 19.24 16.67 6.88
C PRO A 306 17.88 16.72 6.14
N GLY A 307 16.83 16.37 6.85
CA GLY A 307 15.46 16.46 6.34
C GLY A 307 15.24 15.48 5.17
N TYR A 308 14.81 16.00 4.02
CA TYR A 308 14.57 15.23 2.81
C TYR A 308 15.71 15.33 1.78
N GLN A 309 16.86 15.89 2.18
CA GLN A 309 18.02 16.01 1.31
C GLN A 309 18.68 14.65 1.07
N VAL A 310 19.21 14.47 -0.13
CA VAL A 310 19.98 13.28 -0.53
C VAL A 310 21.46 13.66 -0.70
N PRO A 311 22.41 12.79 -0.35
CA PRO A 311 22.21 11.45 0.21
C PRO A 311 21.43 11.47 1.53
N GLY A 312 20.43 10.59 1.67
CA GLY A 312 19.62 10.53 2.88
C GLY A 312 18.21 9.98 2.64
N LEU A 313 17.28 10.26 3.55
CA LEU A 313 15.90 9.80 3.52
C LEU A 313 14.99 10.80 2.79
N PRO A 314 14.62 10.55 1.51
CA PRO A 314 13.90 11.53 0.68
C PRO A 314 12.38 11.57 0.92
N HIS A 315 11.82 10.69 1.74
CA HIS A 315 10.39 10.62 2.02
C HIS A 315 10.10 10.36 3.51
N ARG A 316 8.85 10.12 3.89
CA ARG A 316 8.44 9.75 5.26
C ARG A 316 9.02 8.38 5.65
N THR A 317 9.12 8.11 6.95
CA THR A 317 9.59 6.82 7.46
C THR A 317 8.58 5.70 7.31
N GLY A 318 7.28 6.03 7.22
CA GLY A 318 6.24 5.03 7.03
C GLY A 318 4.84 5.63 6.91
N HIS A 319 3.88 4.78 6.61
CA HIS A 319 2.46 5.11 6.46
C HIS A 319 1.58 4.10 7.17
N GLY A 320 0.36 4.50 7.49
CA GLY A 320 -0.66 3.55 7.93
C GLY A 320 -0.98 2.56 6.82
N ILE A 321 -1.32 1.33 7.21
CA ILE A 321 -1.66 0.27 6.27
C ILE A 321 -2.83 -0.56 6.81
N GLY A 322 -3.65 -1.09 5.92
CA GLY A 322 -4.79 -1.92 6.26
C GLY A 322 -5.54 -2.37 5.02
N LEU A 323 -6.73 -1.82 4.75
CA LEU A 323 -7.46 -2.06 3.51
C LEU A 323 -6.89 -1.29 2.32
N ASP A 324 -6.20 -0.18 2.58
CA ASP A 324 -5.37 0.49 1.59
C ASP A 324 -3.90 0.26 1.93
N GLY A 325 -3.04 0.17 0.91
CA GLY A 325 -1.58 0.14 1.11
C GLY A 325 -1.14 1.39 1.86
N HIS A 326 -1.64 2.57 1.45
CA HIS A 326 -1.44 3.81 2.18
C HIS A 326 -2.75 4.31 2.79
N GLU A 327 -2.83 4.36 4.12
CA GLU A 327 -3.95 4.96 4.84
C GLU A 327 -3.47 5.79 6.03
N TRP A 328 -4.32 6.64 6.57
CA TRP A 328 -4.04 7.44 7.76
C TRP A 328 -3.92 6.57 9.03
N PRO A 329 -2.98 6.92 9.97
CA PRO A 329 -2.05 8.06 9.97
C PRO A 329 -0.67 7.73 9.37
N TYR A 330 0.16 8.77 9.14
CA TYR A 330 1.50 8.65 8.56
C TYR A 330 2.60 8.91 9.59
N LEU A 331 3.69 8.14 9.53
CA LEU A 331 4.92 8.35 10.32
C LEU A 331 5.78 9.39 9.62
N VAL A 332 5.48 10.66 9.86
CA VAL A 332 6.08 11.81 9.17
C VAL A 332 6.21 13.01 10.09
N ARG A 333 7.21 13.86 9.82
CA ARG A 333 7.41 15.13 10.51
C ARG A 333 6.10 15.94 10.56
N GLY A 334 5.77 16.49 11.74
CA GLY A 334 4.60 17.32 12.00
C GLY A 334 3.35 16.55 12.37
N ASN A 335 3.32 15.22 12.21
CA ASN A 335 2.17 14.42 12.64
C ASN A 335 2.24 14.13 14.14
N LYS A 336 1.44 14.89 14.90
CA LYS A 336 1.33 14.81 16.37
C LYS A 336 0.40 13.72 16.87
N ARG A 337 -0.21 12.94 15.97
CA ARG A 337 -1.09 11.82 16.37
C ARG A 337 -0.32 10.86 17.25
N LEU A 338 -0.93 10.52 18.40
CA LEU A 338 -0.37 9.54 19.32
C LEU A 338 -0.58 8.13 18.77
N LEU A 339 0.42 7.29 18.92
CA LEU A 339 0.35 5.87 18.63
C LEU A 339 -0.51 5.17 19.69
N GLU A 340 -1.38 4.28 19.23
CA GLU A 340 -2.29 3.53 20.08
C GLU A 340 -2.27 2.04 19.67
N PRO A 341 -2.48 1.10 20.62
CA PRO A 341 -2.56 -0.33 20.30
C PRO A 341 -3.55 -0.63 19.17
N GLY A 342 -3.16 -1.52 18.26
CA GLY A 342 -3.91 -1.89 17.06
C GLY A 342 -3.64 -1.02 15.83
N MET A 343 -2.93 0.11 15.94
CA MET A 343 -2.49 0.85 14.76
C MET A 343 -1.42 0.05 14.01
N CYS A 344 -1.53 0.03 12.66
CA CYS A 344 -0.58 -0.65 11.78
C CYS A 344 0.09 0.35 10.85
N PHE A 345 1.38 0.12 10.59
CA PHE A 345 2.22 0.98 9.75
C PHE A 345 3.19 0.16 8.92
N SER A 346 3.64 0.72 7.79
CA SER A 346 4.94 0.36 7.23
C SER A 346 6.04 0.96 8.11
N ASP A 347 7.21 0.30 8.14
CA ASP A 347 8.46 0.82 8.69
C ASP A 347 9.50 0.70 7.59
N GLU A 348 9.63 1.78 6.79
CA GLU A 348 10.28 1.79 5.47
C GLU A 348 11.26 2.97 5.27
N PRO A 349 12.15 3.28 6.21
CA PRO A 349 13.12 4.30 5.90
C PRO A 349 13.92 3.91 4.64
N THR A 350 14.44 4.91 3.95
CA THR A 350 15.17 4.71 2.69
C THR A 350 16.42 5.57 2.70
N ILE A 351 17.52 5.03 2.26
CA ILE A 351 18.72 5.81 1.95
C ILE A 351 18.88 5.88 0.42
N ALA A 352 18.71 7.07 -0.15
CA ALA A 352 18.93 7.32 -1.56
C ALA A 352 20.25 8.06 -1.78
N ILE A 353 21.09 7.56 -2.69
CA ILE A 353 22.36 8.17 -3.09
C ILE A 353 22.35 8.29 -4.61
N TYR A 354 21.89 9.44 -5.12
CA TYR A 354 21.76 9.63 -6.57
C TYR A 354 23.08 9.45 -7.29
N GLY A 355 23.07 8.64 -8.35
CA GLY A 355 24.24 8.28 -9.12
C GLY A 355 24.97 7.03 -8.63
N GLU A 356 24.71 6.58 -7.39
CA GLU A 356 25.23 5.32 -6.85
C GLU A 356 24.14 4.25 -6.78
N PHE A 357 23.36 4.24 -5.71
CA PHE A 357 22.27 3.31 -5.43
C PHE A 357 21.41 3.80 -4.25
N GLY A 358 20.33 3.10 -3.96
CA GLY A 358 19.54 3.26 -2.74
C GLY A 358 19.27 1.93 -2.05
N VAL A 359 18.92 2.02 -0.77
CA VAL A 359 18.52 0.88 0.05
C VAL A 359 17.23 1.25 0.76
N ARG A 360 16.22 0.41 0.65
CA ARG A 360 15.00 0.42 1.47
C ARG A 360 14.81 -0.95 2.08
N LEU A 361 14.56 -0.99 3.37
CA LEU A 361 14.12 -2.18 4.10
C LEU A 361 12.78 -1.84 4.72
N GLU A 362 11.80 -2.69 4.49
CA GLU A 362 10.44 -2.44 4.95
C GLU A 362 9.81 -3.69 5.50
N ASP A 363 9.20 -3.53 6.64
CA ASP A 363 8.31 -4.51 7.24
C ASP A 363 7.08 -3.80 7.79
N CYS A 364 5.89 -4.36 7.56
CA CYS A 364 4.70 -3.89 8.26
C CYS A 364 4.82 -4.20 9.75
N MET A 365 4.43 -3.23 10.58
CA MET A 365 4.37 -3.37 12.03
C MET A 365 3.00 -2.98 12.59
N TYR A 366 2.68 -3.46 13.79
CA TYR A 366 1.52 -3.03 14.54
C TYR A 366 1.88 -2.67 15.97
N ILE A 367 1.19 -1.68 16.52
CA ILE A 367 1.39 -1.21 17.90
C ILE A 367 0.69 -2.17 18.85
N THR A 368 1.41 -2.60 19.88
CA THR A 368 0.93 -3.43 21.00
C THR A 368 0.82 -2.56 22.26
N GLU A 369 0.43 -3.14 23.39
CA GLU A 369 0.34 -2.42 24.67
C GLU A 369 1.72 -1.95 25.19
N ASP A 370 2.80 -2.63 24.81
CA ASP A 370 4.16 -2.42 25.31
C ASP A 370 5.15 -1.90 24.26
N GLY A 371 4.76 -1.78 22.99
CA GLY A 371 5.66 -1.33 21.91
C GLY A 371 5.08 -1.57 20.54
N ALA A 372 5.94 -1.99 19.58
CA ALA A 372 5.53 -2.43 18.26
C ALA A 372 6.07 -3.84 17.96
N ARG A 373 5.37 -4.54 17.07
CA ARG A 373 5.79 -5.84 16.53
C ARG A 373 5.67 -5.83 15.03
N THR A 374 6.63 -6.42 14.35
CA THR A 374 6.58 -6.63 12.91
C THR A 374 5.78 -7.88 12.56
N PHE A 375 5.08 -7.87 11.42
CA PHE A 375 4.41 -9.06 10.88
C PHE A 375 5.41 -10.06 10.28
N THR A 376 6.58 -9.58 9.86
CA THR A 376 7.62 -10.36 9.22
C THR A 376 8.93 -10.27 9.99
N LYS A 377 9.81 -11.24 9.81
CA LYS A 377 11.19 -11.08 10.25
C LYS A 377 11.90 -10.06 9.38
N GLN A 378 12.49 -9.06 10.01
CA GLN A 378 13.35 -8.11 9.32
C GLN A 378 14.57 -8.81 8.68
N SER A 379 15.06 -8.27 7.56
CA SER A 379 16.25 -8.82 6.87
C SER A 379 17.48 -8.82 7.77
N PRO A 380 18.17 -9.94 7.98
CA PRO A 380 19.37 -9.98 8.81
C PRO A 380 20.64 -9.47 8.11
N ALA A 381 20.73 -9.61 6.79
CA ALA A 381 21.86 -9.18 5.99
C ALA A 381 21.48 -8.98 4.52
N ILE A 382 22.30 -8.19 3.80
CA ILE A 382 22.11 -7.87 2.38
C ILE A 382 22.10 -9.11 1.47
N ASP A 383 22.81 -10.16 1.87
CA ASP A 383 22.93 -11.46 1.19
C ASP A 383 22.10 -12.57 1.83
N GLN A 384 21.36 -12.26 2.90
CA GLN A 384 20.47 -13.19 3.62
C GLN A 384 19.13 -12.49 3.98
N PRO A 385 18.29 -12.15 2.98
CA PRO A 385 17.13 -11.28 3.20
C PRO A 385 16.01 -11.88 4.03
N PHE A 386 16.02 -13.18 4.33
CA PHE A 386 14.91 -13.86 4.98
C PHE A 386 15.27 -14.59 6.30
N GLY A 387 16.49 -14.61 6.71
CA GLY A 387 16.95 -15.27 7.94
C GLY A 387 16.96 -16.80 7.88
#